data_e597bcc528ac90c9999588df14884ad1
#
_entry.id   e597bcc528ac90c9999588df14884ad1
#
_cell.length_a   1.000
_cell.length_b   1.000
_cell.length_c   1.000
_cell.angle_alpha   90.00
_cell.angle_beta   90.00
_cell.angle_gamma   90.00
#
_symmetry.space_group_name_H-M   'P 1'
#
loop_
_entity.id
_entity.type
_entity.pdbx_description
1 polymer ?
#
loop_
_entity_poly.entity_id
_entity_poly.type
_entity_poly.pdbx_seq_one_letter_code
_entity_poly.pdbx_strand_id
1 'polypeptide(L)'
;ASTGTNVSILFLDRENKDGNVILMDASKLGTKEKVDGKNQRTVLSDDEITRIIDIFNAGKAEEDFCVTVSYADIEGKKFSFSAGQYFEVKIVYVELTPEEFSEKMNEFSARLDELFAESRRLEDEIKTQLGRVRYE
;
A
#
# COMPACT_ATOMS: atom_id res chain seq x y z
N ALA A 1 -0.52 2.63 -20.90
CA ALA A 1 -1.21 1.36 -20.64
C ALA A 1 -2.18 1.58 -19.48
N SER A 2 -3.47 1.34 -19.69
CA SER A 2 -4.45 1.37 -18.62
C SER A 2 -4.45 0.01 -17.93
N THR A 3 -3.60 -0.18 -16.95
CA THR A 3 -3.60 -1.39 -16.12
C THR A 3 -4.14 -1.04 -14.74
N GLY A 4 -4.90 -1.94 -14.13
CA GLY A 4 -5.30 -1.82 -12.72
C GLY A 4 -4.20 -2.26 -11.74
N THR A 5 -3.03 -2.60 -12.26
CA THR A 5 -1.88 -3.09 -11.49
C THR A 5 -0.78 -2.04 -11.44
N ASN A 6 0.04 -2.11 -10.40
CA ASN A 6 1.23 -1.26 -10.28
C ASN A 6 2.20 -1.54 -11.43
N VAL A 7 2.81 -0.47 -11.95
CA VAL A 7 3.82 -0.52 -12.99
C VAL A 7 5.18 -0.25 -12.35
N SER A 8 6.17 -1.06 -12.70
CA SER A 8 7.56 -0.84 -12.27
C SER A 8 8.39 -0.35 -13.46
N ILE A 9 9.30 0.58 -13.19
CA ILE A 9 10.27 1.09 -14.16
C ILE A 9 11.65 0.69 -13.68
N LEU A 10 12.41 0.03 -14.55
CA LEU A 10 13.77 -0.39 -14.26
C LEU A 10 14.76 0.45 -15.09
N PHE A 11 15.69 1.10 -14.41
CA PHE A 11 16.81 1.82 -15.02
C PHE A 11 18.07 0.96 -14.91
N LEU A 12 18.77 0.79 -16.02
CA LEU A 12 20.02 0.03 -16.08
C LEU A 12 21.15 0.98 -16.45
N ASP A 13 22.15 1.06 -15.57
CA ASP A 13 23.36 1.85 -15.80
C ASP A 13 24.59 0.94 -15.78
N ARG A 14 25.37 0.94 -16.88
CA ARG A 14 26.63 0.20 -16.99
C ARG A 14 27.78 0.86 -16.24
N GLU A 15 27.66 2.13 -15.88
CA GLU A 15 28.67 2.87 -15.15
C GLU A 15 28.50 2.76 -13.63
N ASN A 16 27.45 2.09 -13.16
CA ASN A 16 27.27 1.81 -11.75
C ASN A 16 28.39 0.90 -11.24
N LYS A 17 29.34 1.50 -10.51
CA LYS A 17 30.50 0.81 -9.90
C LYS A 17 30.33 0.60 -8.40
N ASP A 18 29.34 1.24 -7.81
CA ASP A 18 29.16 1.22 -6.35
C ASP A 18 28.50 -0.06 -5.84
N GLY A 19 27.98 -0.91 -6.75
CA GLY A 19 27.34 -2.17 -6.40
C GLY A 19 26.04 -2.01 -5.63
N ASN A 20 25.45 -0.82 -5.68
CA ASN A 20 24.20 -0.50 -5.00
C ASN A 20 23.07 -0.27 -6.00
N VAL A 21 21.85 -0.56 -5.54
CA VAL A 21 20.60 -0.34 -6.26
C VAL A 21 19.69 0.55 -5.44
N ILE A 22 19.13 1.55 -6.08
CA ILE A 22 18.12 2.42 -5.46
C ILE A 22 16.74 1.84 -5.78
N LEU A 23 15.98 1.50 -4.75
CA LEU A 23 14.63 1.00 -4.85
C LEU A 23 13.67 2.06 -4.29
N MET A 24 12.67 2.45 -5.09
CA MET A 24 11.68 3.46 -4.71
C MET A 24 10.27 2.88 -4.81
N ASP A 25 9.45 3.15 -3.81
CA ASP A 25 8.03 2.83 -3.81
C ASP A 25 7.18 4.10 -3.98
N ALA A 26 6.82 4.38 -5.21
CA ALA A 26 5.95 5.52 -5.55
C ALA A 26 4.46 5.13 -5.60
N SER A 27 4.07 3.96 -5.10
CA SER A 27 2.69 3.46 -5.19
C SER A 27 1.66 4.32 -4.45
N LYS A 28 2.11 5.11 -3.48
CA LYS A 28 1.27 6.02 -2.70
C LYS A 28 1.15 7.41 -3.31
N LEU A 29 1.88 7.70 -4.39
CA LEU A 29 1.87 9.00 -5.06
C LEU A 29 0.81 9.05 -6.16
N GLY A 30 0.47 10.27 -6.52
CA GLY A 30 -0.43 10.59 -7.61
C GLY A 30 -1.90 10.58 -7.23
N THR A 31 -2.67 11.32 -7.99
CA THR A 31 -4.12 11.40 -7.89
C THR A 31 -4.80 10.61 -9.01
N LYS A 32 -5.95 10.02 -8.70
CA LYS A 32 -6.75 9.31 -9.69
C LYS A 32 -7.61 10.30 -10.45
N GLU A 33 -7.34 10.45 -11.73
CA GLU A 33 -8.13 11.28 -12.64
C GLU A 33 -8.98 10.41 -13.56
N LYS A 34 -10.18 10.89 -13.89
CA LYS A 34 -11.02 10.25 -14.90
C LYS A 34 -10.60 10.73 -16.29
N VAL A 35 -10.22 9.79 -17.13
CA VAL A 35 -9.97 10.05 -18.55
C VAL A 35 -11.18 9.55 -19.34
N ASP A 36 -11.75 10.40 -20.19
CA ASP A 36 -12.90 10.09 -21.06
C ASP A 36 -14.16 9.58 -20.32
N GLY A 37 -14.33 9.98 -19.07
CA GLY A 37 -15.53 9.65 -18.28
C GLY A 37 -15.65 8.20 -17.81
N LYS A 38 -14.83 7.28 -18.31
CA LYS A 38 -14.92 5.84 -18.00
C LYS A 38 -13.65 5.25 -17.39
N ASN A 39 -12.48 5.72 -17.79
CA ASN A 39 -11.20 5.17 -17.35
C ASN A 39 -10.58 6.06 -16.27
N GLN A 40 -10.01 5.46 -15.23
CA GLN A 40 -9.21 6.16 -14.23
C GLN A 40 -7.73 5.99 -14.56
N ARG A 41 -6.98 7.08 -14.42
CA ARG A 41 -5.54 7.13 -14.57
C ARG A 41 -4.94 7.77 -13.33
N THR A 42 -3.84 7.24 -12.82
CA THR A 42 -3.05 7.91 -11.79
C THR A 42 -2.10 8.90 -12.47
N VAL A 43 -2.16 10.15 -12.04
CA VAL A 43 -1.31 11.25 -12.56
C VAL A 43 -0.51 11.80 -11.40
N LEU A 44 0.81 11.88 -11.59
CA LEU A 44 1.72 12.52 -10.65
C LEU A 44 1.68 14.05 -10.84
N SER A 45 1.73 14.80 -9.75
CA SER A 45 1.93 16.24 -9.79
C SER A 45 3.38 16.59 -10.10
N ASP A 46 3.64 17.82 -10.53
CA ASP A 46 5.01 18.30 -10.80
C ASP A 46 5.88 18.24 -9.55
N ASP A 47 5.33 18.51 -8.38
CA ASP A 47 6.04 18.40 -7.10
C ASP A 47 6.42 16.96 -6.77
N GLU A 48 5.53 15.99 -7.02
CA GLU A 48 5.82 14.56 -6.82
C GLU A 48 6.89 14.07 -7.80
N ILE A 49 6.85 14.52 -9.04
CA ILE A 49 7.87 14.21 -10.05
C ILE A 49 9.23 14.78 -9.61
N THR A 50 9.26 16.04 -9.20
CA THR A 50 10.48 16.70 -8.70
C THR A 50 11.05 15.97 -7.50
N ARG A 51 10.20 15.59 -6.54
CA ARG A 51 10.62 14.81 -5.36
C ARG A 51 11.26 13.48 -5.73
N ILE A 52 10.68 12.73 -6.68
CA ILE A 52 11.25 11.46 -7.16
C ILE A 52 12.63 11.68 -7.75
N ILE A 53 12.78 12.71 -8.59
CA ILE A 53 14.05 13.03 -9.25
C ILE A 53 15.12 13.45 -8.23
N ASP A 54 14.77 14.31 -7.30
CA ASP A 54 15.71 14.84 -6.30
C ASP A 54 16.22 13.73 -5.37
N ILE A 55 15.32 12.85 -4.89
CA ILE A 55 15.69 11.73 -4.04
C ILE A 55 16.55 10.72 -4.80
N PHE A 56 16.21 10.42 -6.06
CA PHE A 56 16.99 9.54 -6.90
C PHE A 56 18.41 10.08 -7.12
N ASN A 57 18.53 11.35 -7.47
CA ASN A 57 19.84 12.01 -7.69
C ASN A 57 20.66 12.15 -6.41
N ALA A 58 20.01 12.35 -5.27
CA ALA A 58 20.68 12.44 -3.98
C ALA A 58 21.18 11.07 -3.48
N GLY A 59 20.64 9.97 -3.97
CA GLY A 59 20.97 8.61 -3.52
C GLY A 59 20.69 8.35 -2.03
N LYS A 60 19.80 9.17 -1.43
CA LYS A 60 19.50 9.09 0.00
C LYS A 60 18.28 8.23 0.27
N ALA A 61 18.39 7.37 1.27
CA ALA A 61 17.25 6.62 1.76
C ALA A 61 16.24 7.57 2.43
N GLU A 62 14.96 7.32 2.17
CA GLU A 62 13.83 7.99 2.81
C GLU A 62 12.84 6.93 3.29
N GLU A 63 12.38 7.07 4.53
CA GLU A 63 11.50 6.10 5.19
C GLU A 63 10.24 5.83 4.35
N ASP A 64 9.90 4.54 4.18
CA ASP A 64 8.74 4.07 3.42
C ASP A 64 8.65 4.55 1.96
N PHE A 65 9.71 5.14 1.42
CA PHE A 65 9.72 5.65 0.06
C PHE A 65 10.92 5.19 -0.76
N CYS A 66 12.13 5.32 -0.23
CA CYS A 66 13.36 5.02 -0.96
C CYS A 66 14.38 4.33 -0.08
N VAL A 67 15.01 3.28 -0.60
CA VAL A 67 16.10 2.56 0.06
C VAL A 67 17.21 2.26 -0.93
N THR A 68 18.45 2.35 -0.47
CA THR A 68 19.62 1.92 -1.22
C THR A 68 20.12 0.60 -0.66
N VAL A 69 20.21 -0.40 -1.52
CA VAL A 69 20.53 -1.78 -1.14
C VAL A 69 21.72 -2.31 -1.95
N SER A 70 22.50 -3.20 -1.37
CA SER A 70 23.60 -3.84 -2.07
C SER A 70 23.11 -4.99 -2.97
N TYR A 71 23.93 -5.42 -3.92
CA TYR A 71 23.65 -6.62 -4.70
C TYR A 71 23.54 -7.88 -3.84
N ALA A 72 24.32 -7.97 -2.75
CA ALA A 72 24.24 -9.07 -1.82
C ALA A 72 22.90 -9.13 -1.09
N ASP A 73 22.34 -7.97 -0.70
CA ASP A 73 21.01 -7.91 -0.08
C ASP A 73 19.91 -8.36 -1.07
N ILE A 74 20.05 -7.96 -2.33
CA ILE A 74 19.11 -8.37 -3.40
C ILE A 74 19.20 -9.89 -3.62
N GLU A 75 20.39 -10.43 -3.69
CA GLU A 75 20.62 -11.89 -3.80
C GLU A 75 20.00 -12.63 -2.61
N GLY A 76 20.24 -12.15 -1.39
CA GLY A 76 19.69 -12.73 -0.16
C GLY A 76 18.16 -12.74 -0.14
N LYS A 77 17.52 -11.82 -0.84
CA LYS A 77 16.05 -11.74 -1.03
C LYS A 77 15.57 -12.31 -2.36
N LYS A 78 16.32 -13.28 -2.93
CA LYS A 78 15.97 -14.01 -4.14
C LYS A 78 15.74 -13.08 -5.35
N PHE A 79 16.58 -12.06 -5.49
CA PHE A 79 16.56 -11.06 -6.55
C PHE A 79 15.24 -10.28 -6.65
N SER A 80 14.56 -10.08 -5.53
CA SER A 80 13.38 -9.23 -5.47
C SER A 80 13.74 -7.75 -5.60
N PHE A 81 13.02 -7.02 -6.47
CA PHE A 81 13.11 -5.55 -6.62
C PHE A 81 11.95 -4.81 -5.93
N SER A 82 11.20 -5.48 -5.08
CA SER A 82 10.13 -4.85 -4.31
C SER A 82 10.70 -4.02 -3.17
N ALA A 83 10.65 -2.69 -3.26
CA ALA A 83 11.21 -1.77 -2.27
C ALA A 83 10.70 -2.05 -0.84
N GLY A 84 9.42 -2.38 -0.70
CA GLY A 84 8.80 -2.67 0.59
C GLY A 84 9.41 -3.85 1.36
N GLN A 85 10.15 -4.74 0.68
CA GLN A 85 10.87 -5.83 1.37
C GLN A 85 12.17 -5.37 2.03
N TYR A 86 12.65 -4.19 1.71
CA TYR A 86 13.92 -3.62 2.18
C TYR A 86 13.74 -2.47 3.15
N PHE A 87 12.50 -1.98 3.30
CA PHE A 87 12.20 -0.97 4.32
C PHE A 87 12.32 -1.60 5.71
N GLU A 88 12.85 -0.82 6.64
CA GLU A 88 12.86 -1.21 8.04
C GLU A 88 11.44 -1.23 8.59
N VAL A 89 11.04 -2.36 9.14
CA VAL A 89 9.78 -2.45 9.86
C VAL A 89 9.99 -1.86 11.25
N LYS A 90 9.57 -0.62 11.45
CA LYS A 90 9.50 -0.05 12.79
C LYS A 90 8.33 -0.66 13.53
N ILE A 91 8.63 -1.59 14.43
CA ILE A 91 7.62 -2.09 15.35
C ILE A 91 7.46 -1.02 16.44
N VAL A 92 6.43 -0.21 16.34
CA VAL A 92 6.03 0.69 17.41
C VAL A 92 5.32 -0.17 18.44
N TYR A 93 6.02 -0.48 19.53
CA TYR A 93 5.38 -1.11 20.66
C TYR A 93 4.48 -0.06 21.32
N VAL A 94 3.19 -0.30 21.31
CA VAL A 94 2.25 0.47 22.09
C VAL A 94 2.30 -0.15 23.50
N GLU A 95 3.00 0.51 24.40
CA GLU A 95 2.97 0.14 25.81
C GLU A 95 1.58 0.48 26.37
N LEU A 96 0.75 -0.53 26.46
CA LEU A 96 -0.56 -0.43 27.12
C LEU A 96 -0.42 -1.04 28.49
N THR A 97 -1.01 -0.39 29.50
CA THR A 97 -1.21 -1.03 30.78
C THR A 97 -2.20 -2.20 30.63
N PRO A 98 -2.20 -3.19 31.52
CA PRO A 98 -3.17 -4.28 31.50
C PRO A 98 -4.63 -3.79 31.48
N GLU A 99 -4.90 -2.69 32.18
CA GLU A 99 -6.20 -2.04 32.24
C GLU A 99 -6.59 -1.44 30.89
N GLU A 100 -5.71 -0.65 30.26
CA GLU A 100 -5.94 -0.05 28.95
C GLU A 100 -6.09 -1.11 27.86
N PHE A 101 -5.35 -2.21 27.96
CA PHE A 101 -5.51 -3.34 27.05
C PHE A 101 -6.89 -3.99 27.20
N SER A 102 -7.33 -4.21 28.46
CA SER A 102 -8.64 -4.78 28.74
C SER A 102 -9.78 -3.89 28.25
N GLU A 103 -9.68 -2.57 28.45
CA GLU A 103 -10.67 -1.60 27.94
C GLU A 103 -10.76 -1.67 26.40
N LYS A 104 -9.62 -1.60 25.70
CA LYS A 104 -9.61 -1.73 24.24
C LYS A 104 -10.16 -3.05 23.73
N MET A 105 -9.87 -4.17 24.41
CA MET A 105 -10.43 -5.46 24.04
C MET A 105 -11.95 -5.50 24.21
N ASN A 106 -12.47 -4.86 25.27
CA ASN A 106 -13.91 -4.75 25.49
C ASN A 106 -14.57 -3.87 24.42
N GLU A 107 -13.95 -2.74 24.06
CA GLU A 107 -14.44 -1.89 22.97
C GLU A 107 -14.47 -2.64 21.64
N PHE A 108 -13.40 -3.37 21.30
CA PHE A 108 -13.37 -4.17 20.08
C PHE A 108 -14.42 -5.27 20.07
N SER A 109 -14.63 -5.95 21.20
CA SER A 109 -15.64 -6.98 21.32
C SER A 109 -17.04 -6.39 21.14
N ALA A 110 -17.35 -5.28 21.78
CA ALA A 110 -18.65 -4.61 21.62
C ALA A 110 -18.89 -4.17 20.17
N ARG A 111 -17.87 -3.61 19.52
CA ARG A 111 -17.97 -3.22 18.11
C ARG A 111 -18.14 -4.41 17.15
N LEU A 112 -17.50 -5.53 17.45
CA LEU A 112 -17.71 -6.77 16.68
C LEU A 112 -19.14 -7.29 16.83
N ASP A 113 -19.69 -7.26 18.05
CA ASP A 113 -21.08 -7.69 18.28
C ASP A 113 -22.08 -6.80 17.55
N GLU A 114 -21.87 -5.48 17.50
CA GLU A 114 -22.66 -4.55 16.69
C GLU A 114 -22.59 -4.90 15.20
N LEU A 115 -21.39 -5.12 14.66
CA LEU A 115 -21.19 -5.48 13.26
C LEU A 115 -21.83 -6.82 12.91
N PHE A 116 -21.76 -7.79 13.79
CA PHE A 116 -22.43 -9.08 13.58
C PHE A 116 -23.96 -8.95 13.64
N ALA A 117 -24.47 -8.09 14.51
CA ALA A 117 -25.91 -7.81 14.55
C ALA A 117 -26.39 -7.14 13.26
N GLU A 118 -25.64 -6.15 12.76
CA GLU A 118 -25.93 -5.48 11.50
C GLU A 118 -25.81 -6.43 10.30
N SER A 119 -24.80 -7.29 10.29
CA SER A 119 -24.64 -8.31 9.25
C SER A 119 -25.86 -9.25 9.16
N ARG A 120 -26.33 -9.73 10.31
CA ARG A 120 -27.54 -10.57 10.36
C ARG A 120 -28.78 -9.84 9.86
N ARG A 121 -28.94 -8.56 10.24
CA ARG A 121 -30.06 -7.72 9.78
C ARG A 121 -30.04 -7.58 8.25
N LEU A 122 -28.87 -7.28 7.68
CA LEU A 122 -28.68 -7.13 6.23
C LEU A 122 -28.91 -8.47 5.48
N GLU A 123 -28.47 -9.58 6.05
CA GLU A 123 -28.71 -10.90 5.49
C GLU A 123 -30.23 -11.21 5.38
N ASP A 124 -30.98 -10.90 6.44
CA ASP A 124 -32.43 -11.12 6.46
C ASP A 124 -33.15 -10.17 5.47
N GLU A 125 -32.67 -8.94 5.35
CA GLU A 125 -33.19 -7.98 4.37
C GLU A 125 -32.95 -8.48 2.94
N ILE A 126 -31.75 -8.96 2.62
CA ILE A 126 -31.39 -9.52 1.31
C ILE A 126 -32.30 -10.74 1.00
N LYS A 127 -32.44 -11.66 1.95
CA LYS A 127 -33.33 -12.84 1.79
C LYS A 127 -34.77 -12.43 1.52
N THR A 128 -35.26 -11.41 2.23
CA THR A 128 -36.59 -10.86 2.05
C THR A 128 -36.77 -10.25 0.65
N GLN A 129 -35.79 -9.48 0.18
CA GLN A 129 -35.82 -8.88 -1.16
C GLN A 129 -35.77 -9.96 -2.26
N LEU A 130 -34.89 -10.94 -2.11
CA LEU A 130 -34.83 -12.07 -3.05
C LEU A 130 -36.14 -12.86 -3.13
N GLY A 131 -36.83 -13.06 -2.00
CA GLY A 131 -38.12 -13.72 -1.97
C GLY A 131 -39.24 -12.95 -2.68
N ARG A 132 -39.05 -11.65 -2.96
CA ARG A 132 -40.02 -10.83 -3.71
C ARG A 132 -39.77 -10.83 -5.22
N VAL A 133 -38.63 -11.34 -5.67
CA VAL A 133 -38.31 -11.41 -7.10
C VAL A 133 -39.19 -12.50 -7.73
N ARG A 134 -40.00 -12.13 -8.70
CA ARG A 134 -40.80 -13.05 -9.52
C ARG A 134 -40.36 -12.94 -10.96
N TYR A 135 -40.25 -14.08 -11.62
CA TYR A 135 -40.07 -14.13 -13.08
C TYR A 135 -41.47 -14.06 -13.70
N GLU A 136 -41.71 -13.05 -14.53
CA GLU A 136 -42.89 -12.92 -15.39
C GLU A 136 -42.63 -13.51 -16.77
#